data_88e2e9526d46511c53e7dcf63fbfd256
#
_entry.id   88e2e9526d46511c53e7dcf63fbfd256
#
_cell.length_a   1.000
_cell.length_b   1.000
_cell.length_c   1.000
_cell.angle_alpha   90.00
_cell.angle_beta   90.00
_cell.angle_gamma   90.00
#
_symmetry.space_group_name_H-M   'P 1'
#
loop_
_entity.id
_entity.type
_entity.pdbx_description
1 polymer ?
#
loop_
_entity_poly.entity_id
_entity_poly.type
_entity_poly.pdbx_seq_one_letter_code
_entity_poly.pdbx_strand_id
1 'polypeptide(L)'
;METRTTNKISDKEYFDIPALSASQIKQYDKGAYWFWKTTPFNPDRPPEQDTDAMIFGRVCHCLLLEPNLFNDTYEVADFGKSRNNKKYEEMAKATNKTLITPDEYERAKLMIQAVQQHKLASTILDGATAEMPFTWVDQETHLLCKAKLDAVKRTRNGIVVIDYKTSSDIDSILNWPQKLQYPLQAEFYARAVEQKYGERPCEFVFVIQSNKPGEEDIVCVANVDYESQEVARDVVSHHIQEINDKLNLWNETADKNIWAAYPERCEMRYSNWYIQR
;
A
#
# COMPACT_ATOMS: atom_id res chain seq x y z
N MET A 1 -17.11 18.03 10.39
CA MET A 1 -15.73 18.36 10.03
C MET A 1 -15.54 17.94 8.58
N GLU A 2 -15.22 18.86 7.69
CA GLU A 2 -15.21 18.59 6.24
C GLU A 2 -14.07 17.64 5.88
N THR A 3 -14.41 16.55 5.20
CA THR A 3 -13.46 15.72 4.45
C THR A 3 -12.83 16.57 3.36
N ARG A 4 -11.61 17.05 3.58
CA ARG A 4 -10.90 17.81 2.55
C ARG A 4 -10.44 16.83 1.46
N THR A 5 -11.10 16.88 0.32
CA THR A 5 -10.56 16.30 -0.90
C THR A 5 -9.36 17.14 -1.31
N THR A 6 -8.16 16.61 -1.14
CA THR A 6 -6.94 17.28 -1.57
C THR A 6 -6.78 17.05 -3.07
N ASN A 7 -7.51 17.82 -3.88
CA ASN A 7 -7.26 17.85 -5.31
C ASN A 7 -5.83 18.36 -5.54
N LYS A 8 -4.95 17.49 -6.04
CA LYS A 8 -3.58 17.78 -6.49
C LYS A 8 -2.54 18.09 -5.38
N ILE A 9 -2.46 17.28 -4.34
CA ILE A 9 -1.21 17.24 -3.56
C ILE A 9 -0.21 16.32 -4.26
N SER A 10 1.07 16.69 -4.23
CA SER A 10 2.15 15.83 -4.69
C SER A 10 2.30 14.59 -3.80
N ASP A 11 2.89 13.52 -4.32
CA ASP A 11 3.18 12.33 -3.52
C ASP A 11 4.00 12.68 -2.27
N LYS A 12 4.98 13.57 -2.40
CA LYS A 12 5.78 14.03 -1.26
C LYS A 12 4.90 14.67 -0.18
N GLU A 13 4.03 15.61 -0.55
CA GLU A 13 3.12 16.24 0.41
C GLU A 13 2.18 15.22 1.05
N TYR A 14 1.66 14.25 0.28
CA TYR A 14 0.82 13.18 0.82
C TYR A 14 1.57 12.32 1.84
N PHE A 15 2.81 11.90 1.54
CA PHE A 15 3.59 11.06 2.46
C PHE A 15 4.02 11.81 3.71
N ASP A 16 4.22 13.12 3.63
CA ASP A 16 4.60 13.96 4.77
C ASP A 16 3.43 14.24 5.75
N ILE A 17 2.17 13.97 5.38
CA ILE A 17 1.04 14.12 6.31
C ILE A 17 1.20 13.14 7.48
N PRO A 18 1.27 13.61 8.75
CA PRO A 18 1.36 12.74 9.91
C PRO A 18 -0.01 12.12 10.24
N ALA A 19 -0.39 11.10 9.47
CA ALA A 19 -1.66 10.43 9.57
C ALA A 19 -1.49 8.91 9.44
N LEU A 20 -2.38 8.14 10.06
CA LEU A 20 -2.41 6.69 9.97
C LEU A 20 -2.78 6.24 8.55
N SER A 21 -2.10 5.24 8.03
CA SER A 21 -2.34 4.69 6.69
C SER A 21 -2.45 3.17 6.72
N ALA A 22 -2.97 2.58 5.63
CA ALA A 22 -3.06 1.12 5.49
C ALA A 22 -1.69 0.41 5.68
N SER A 23 -0.60 1.01 5.18
CA SER A 23 0.75 0.47 5.38
C SER A 23 1.12 0.38 6.85
N GLN A 24 0.73 1.36 7.66
CA GLN A 24 1.02 1.39 9.09
C GLN A 24 0.15 0.41 9.88
N ILE A 25 -1.12 0.23 9.50
CA ILE A 25 -1.97 -0.86 10.04
C ILE A 25 -1.29 -2.22 9.80
N LYS A 26 -0.79 -2.47 8.58
CA LYS A 26 -0.06 -3.69 8.25
C LYS A 26 1.26 -3.84 9.02
N GLN A 27 1.94 -2.74 9.36
CA GLN A 27 3.12 -2.82 10.22
C GLN A 27 2.75 -3.09 11.68
N TYR A 28 1.64 -2.50 12.17
CA TYR A 28 1.15 -2.75 13.52
C TYR A 28 0.73 -4.20 13.73
N ASP A 29 0.11 -4.82 12.73
CA ASP A 29 -0.25 -6.24 12.74
C ASP A 29 0.97 -7.17 12.88
N LYS A 30 2.14 -6.75 12.41
CA LYS A 30 3.42 -7.45 12.68
C LYS A 30 3.94 -7.22 14.09
N GLY A 31 3.49 -6.17 14.77
CA GLY A 31 3.85 -5.78 16.11
C GLY A 31 4.11 -4.28 16.27
N ALA A 32 3.86 -3.77 17.49
CA ALA A 32 3.98 -2.36 17.83
C ALA A 32 5.36 -1.75 17.49
N TYR A 33 6.42 -2.51 17.63
CA TYR A 33 7.79 -2.09 17.26
C TYR A 33 7.91 -1.73 15.77
N TRP A 34 7.36 -2.59 14.89
CA TRP A 34 7.44 -2.37 13.44
C TRP A 34 6.63 -1.16 12.99
N PHE A 35 5.47 -0.95 13.61
CA PHE A 35 4.71 0.29 13.44
C PHE A 35 5.53 1.50 13.86
N TRP A 36 6.06 1.51 15.10
CA TRP A 36 6.80 2.65 15.61
C TRP A 36 8.03 2.99 14.78
N LYS A 37 8.74 1.98 14.31
CA LYS A 37 9.92 2.15 13.46
C LYS A 37 9.64 2.89 12.15
N THR A 38 8.41 2.79 11.61
CA THR A 38 8.07 3.30 10.26
C THR A 38 7.03 4.40 10.27
N THR A 39 6.35 4.64 11.40
CA THR A 39 5.25 5.60 11.47
C THR A 39 5.74 7.05 11.46
N PRO A 40 4.99 7.99 10.81
CA PRO A 40 5.29 9.43 10.90
C PRO A 40 5.06 10.02 12.29
N PHE A 41 4.42 9.28 13.20
CA PHE A 41 4.27 9.70 14.60
C PHE A 41 5.56 9.54 15.41
N ASN A 42 6.52 8.76 14.90
CA ASN A 42 7.85 8.64 15.50
C ASN A 42 8.78 9.73 14.98
N PRO A 43 9.21 10.70 15.82
CA PRO A 43 10.13 11.76 15.40
C PRO A 43 11.52 11.23 15.01
N ASP A 44 11.92 10.08 15.57
CA ASP A 44 13.22 9.44 15.36
C ASP A 44 13.18 8.35 14.26
N ARG A 45 12.11 8.28 13.47
CA ARG A 45 12.02 7.27 12.41
C ARG A 45 13.17 7.40 11.42
N PRO A 46 13.81 6.28 11.02
CA PRO A 46 14.82 6.33 9.98
C PRO A 46 14.18 6.74 8.63
N PRO A 47 14.91 7.39 7.74
CA PRO A 47 14.42 7.68 6.40
C PRO A 47 14.08 6.37 5.68
N GLU A 48 12.97 6.37 4.99
CA GLU A 48 12.57 5.23 4.16
C GLU A 48 13.52 5.08 2.96
N GLN A 49 13.94 3.85 2.70
CA GLN A 49 14.79 3.54 1.55
C GLN A 49 13.98 2.73 0.54
N ASP A 50 13.93 3.24 -0.67
CA ASP A 50 13.29 2.55 -1.78
C ASP A 50 14.11 1.33 -2.21
N THR A 51 13.46 0.20 -2.32
CA THR A 51 14.02 -0.97 -2.99
C THR A 51 13.76 -0.90 -4.50
N ASP A 52 14.56 -1.62 -5.29
CA ASP A 52 14.34 -1.73 -6.73
C ASP A 52 12.93 -2.25 -7.07
N ALA A 53 12.42 -3.19 -6.29
CA ALA A 53 11.07 -3.71 -6.45
C ALA A 53 9.98 -2.64 -6.18
N MET A 54 10.17 -1.80 -5.17
CA MET A 54 9.23 -0.70 -4.88
C MET A 54 9.24 0.35 -6.00
N ILE A 55 10.42 0.71 -6.49
CA ILE A 55 10.54 1.65 -7.61
C ILE A 55 9.86 1.07 -8.86
N PHE A 56 10.15 -0.19 -9.19
CA PHE A 56 9.55 -0.85 -10.34
C PHE A 56 8.02 -0.95 -10.22
N GLY A 57 7.51 -1.27 -9.03
CA GLY A 57 6.07 -1.26 -8.75
C GLY A 57 5.43 0.11 -9.02
N ARG A 58 6.06 1.20 -8.52
CA ARG A 58 5.57 2.58 -8.78
C ARG A 58 5.62 2.97 -10.27
N VAL A 59 6.62 2.50 -11.00
CA VAL A 59 6.69 2.68 -12.47
C VAL A 59 5.49 2.03 -13.14
N CYS A 60 5.17 0.79 -12.78
CA CYS A 60 4.01 0.08 -13.31
C CYS A 60 2.69 0.79 -12.94
N HIS A 61 2.53 1.24 -11.69
CA HIS A 61 1.37 2.04 -11.25
C HIS A 61 1.22 3.31 -12.10
N CYS A 62 2.29 4.08 -12.25
CA CYS A 62 2.27 5.31 -13.04
C CYS A 62 1.87 5.05 -14.49
N LEU A 63 2.48 4.06 -15.15
CA LEU A 63 2.17 3.73 -16.54
C LEU A 63 0.74 3.22 -16.72
N LEU A 64 0.17 2.53 -15.72
CA LEU A 64 -1.19 2.01 -15.78
C LEU A 64 -2.24 3.10 -15.50
N LEU A 65 -2.03 3.90 -14.46
CA LEU A 65 -3.04 4.76 -13.88
C LEU A 65 -2.88 6.24 -14.25
N GLU A 66 -1.65 6.72 -14.38
CA GLU A 66 -1.31 8.12 -14.67
C GLU A 66 -0.21 8.25 -15.74
N PRO A 67 -0.37 7.63 -16.95
CA PRO A 67 0.70 7.57 -17.95
C PRO A 67 1.21 8.95 -18.38
N ASN A 68 0.39 9.99 -18.28
CA ASN A 68 0.77 11.36 -18.62
C ASN A 68 1.81 11.95 -17.65
N LEU A 69 1.91 11.45 -16.42
CA LEU A 69 2.87 11.90 -15.41
C LEU A 69 4.21 11.17 -15.50
N PHE A 70 4.31 10.14 -16.36
CA PHE A 70 5.51 9.33 -16.44
C PHE A 70 6.77 10.16 -16.73
N ASN A 71 6.73 10.99 -17.75
CA ASN A 71 7.88 11.81 -18.16
C ASN A 71 8.23 12.92 -17.14
N ASP A 72 7.29 13.30 -16.26
CA ASP A 72 7.56 14.27 -15.20
C ASP A 72 8.22 13.62 -13.98
N THR A 73 7.91 12.34 -13.74
CA THR A 73 8.36 11.60 -12.55
C THR A 73 9.57 10.71 -12.80
N TYR A 74 9.65 10.13 -13.99
CA TYR A 74 10.67 9.13 -14.32
C TYR A 74 11.52 9.57 -15.52
N GLU A 75 12.75 9.05 -15.57
CA GLU A 75 13.63 9.20 -16.71
C GLU A 75 14.32 7.86 -17.01
N VAL A 76 14.26 7.46 -18.28
CA VAL A 76 14.93 6.25 -18.76
C VAL A 76 16.39 6.58 -19.06
N ALA A 77 17.31 5.96 -18.34
CA ALA A 77 18.75 6.19 -18.49
C ALA A 77 19.49 4.88 -18.78
N ASP A 78 20.35 4.91 -19.79
CA ASP A 78 21.16 3.74 -20.18
C ASP A 78 22.61 3.86 -19.68
N PHE A 79 22.80 3.51 -18.41
CA PHE A 79 24.12 3.41 -17.78
C PHE A 79 24.48 1.98 -17.36
N GLY A 80 23.77 0.98 -17.93
CA GLY A 80 23.92 -0.44 -17.63
C GLY A 80 22.66 -1.09 -17.05
N LYS A 81 22.77 -2.38 -16.79
CA LYS A 81 21.60 -3.23 -16.38
C LYS A 81 21.09 -3.01 -14.95
N SER A 82 21.86 -2.32 -14.12
CA SER A 82 21.50 -2.08 -12.73
C SER A 82 21.62 -0.60 -12.39
N ARG A 83 20.67 -0.10 -11.61
CA ARG A 83 20.71 1.27 -11.07
C ARG A 83 21.78 1.46 -9.98
N ASN A 84 22.33 0.37 -9.44
CA ASN A 84 23.37 0.40 -8.40
C ASN A 84 24.76 0.69 -9.02
N ASN A 85 24.90 1.85 -9.66
CA ASN A 85 26.18 2.32 -10.17
C ASN A 85 26.29 3.84 -10.05
N LYS A 86 27.54 4.32 -10.02
CA LYS A 86 27.87 5.72 -9.77
C LYS A 86 27.22 6.71 -10.76
N LYS A 87 27.09 6.32 -12.04
CA LYS A 87 26.47 7.19 -13.04
C LYS A 87 25.00 7.44 -12.80
N TYR A 88 24.24 6.39 -12.37
CA TYR A 88 22.86 6.53 -11.96
C TYR A 88 22.74 7.44 -10.74
N GLU A 89 23.61 7.29 -9.73
CA GLU A 89 23.61 8.14 -8.55
C GLU A 89 23.89 9.61 -8.87
N GLU A 90 24.88 9.87 -9.74
CA GLU A 90 25.25 11.22 -10.17
C GLU A 90 24.09 11.89 -10.95
N MET A 91 23.45 11.16 -11.85
CA MET A 91 22.33 11.67 -12.62
C MET A 91 21.08 11.86 -11.77
N ALA A 92 20.77 10.93 -10.85
CA ALA A 92 19.65 11.07 -9.92
C ALA A 92 19.76 12.32 -9.05
N LYS A 93 20.98 12.71 -8.68
CA LYS A 93 21.23 13.98 -7.94
C LYS A 93 21.06 15.22 -8.82
N ALA A 94 21.24 15.09 -10.12
CA ALA A 94 21.13 16.21 -11.08
C ALA A 94 19.68 16.41 -11.58
N THR A 95 18.85 15.38 -11.52
CA THR A 95 17.45 15.41 -11.95
C THR A 95 16.54 15.22 -10.74
N ASN A 96 15.38 15.87 -10.72
CA ASN A 96 14.35 15.60 -9.69
C ASN A 96 13.50 14.35 -10.05
N LYS A 97 14.00 13.46 -10.90
CA LYS A 97 13.28 12.30 -11.41
C LYS A 97 13.86 11.00 -10.88
N THR A 98 13.01 10.00 -10.76
CA THR A 98 13.44 8.64 -10.49
C THR A 98 13.99 8.03 -11.78
N LEU A 99 15.23 7.56 -11.74
CA LEU A 99 15.87 6.93 -12.90
C LEU A 99 15.51 5.45 -12.97
N ILE A 100 15.23 4.97 -14.18
CA ILE A 100 14.98 3.55 -14.49
C ILE A 100 15.81 3.12 -15.69
N THR A 101 16.07 1.82 -15.79
CA THR A 101 16.80 1.27 -16.93
C THR A 101 15.88 1.09 -18.14
N PRO A 102 16.41 1.04 -19.38
CA PRO A 102 15.61 0.69 -20.56
C PRO A 102 14.90 -0.66 -20.42
N ASP A 103 15.57 -1.68 -19.84
CA ASP A 103 14.99 -2.99 -19.63
C ASP A 103 13.79 -2.95 -18.67
N GLU A 104 13.87 -2.18 -17.58
CA GLU A 104 12.74 -1.97 -16.65
C GLU A 104 11.58 -1.27 -17.34
N TYR A 105 11.85 -0.25 -18.16
CA TYR A 105 10.81 0.46 -18.88
C TYR A 105 10.09 -0.42 -19.89
N GLU A 106 10.82 -1.14 -20.73
CA GLU A 106 10.24 -2.05 -21.73
C GLU A 106 9.42 -3.14 -21.04
N ARG A 107 9.95 -3.72 -19.95
CA ARG A 107 9.23 -4.73 -19.17
C ARG A 107 7.96 -4.18 -18.55
N ALA A 108 7.99 -2.99 -17.96
CA ALA A 108 6.79 -2.35 -17.42
C ALA A 108 5.73 -2.12 -18.51
N LYS A 109 6.12 -1.70 -19.73
CA LYS A 109 5.18 -1.54 -20.84
C LYS A 109 4.51 -2.86 -21.24
N LEU A 110 5.26 -3.96 -21.30
CA LEU A 110 4.70 -5.30 -21.57
C LEU A 110 3.69 -5.70 -20.50
N MET A 111 4.01 -5.45 -19.23
CA MET A 111 3.11 -5.71 -18.11
C MET A 111 1.81 -4.90 -18.24
N ILE A 112 1.90 -3.59 -18.52
CA ILE A 112 0.70 -2.75 -18.68
C ILE A 112 -0.13 -3.19 -19.88
N GLN A 113 0.50 -3.55 -20.99
CA GLN A 113 -0.21 -4.10 -22.14
C GLN A 113 -0.98 -5.37 -21.79
N ALA A 114 -0.41 -6.26 -20.97
CA ALA A 114 -1.09 -7.47 -20.53
C ALA A 114 -2.32 -7.16 -19.65
N VAL A 115 -2.23 -6.20 -18.73
CA VAL A 115 -3.40 -5.74 -17.94
C VAL A 115 -4.48 -5.17 -18.84
N GLN A 116 -4.12 -4.37 -19.85
CA GLN A 116 -5.06 -3.78 -20.80
C GLN A 116 -5.72 -4.83 -21.72
N GLN A 117 -5.04 -5.92 -22.01
CA GLN A 117 -5.58 -7.06 -22.78
C GLN A 117 -6.37 -8.04 -21.93
N HIS A 118 -6.18 -8.06 -20.61
CA HIS A 118 -6.92 -8.92 -19.71
C HIS A 118 -8.37 -8.46 -19.59
N LYS A 119 -9.32 -9.25 -20.12
CA LYS A 119 -10.74 -8.89 -20.30
C LYS A 119 -11.38 -8.29 -19.04
N LEU A 120 -11.20 -8.92 -17.87
CA LEU A 120 -11.83 -8.45 -16.65
C LEU A 120 -11.11 -7.21 -16.08
N ALA A 121 -9.78 -7.23 -16.02
CA ALA A 121 -9.00 -6.12 -15.48
C ALA A 121 -9.23 -4.83 -16.30
N SER A 122 -9.17 -4.91 -17.63
CA SER A 122 -9.43 -3.76 -18.49
C SER A 122 -10.87 -3.21 -18.32
N THR A 123 -11.87 -4.10 -18.21
CA THR A 123 -13.27 -3.69 -17.99
C THR A 123 -13.44 -2.97 -16.65
N ILE A 124 -12.79 -3.45 -15.59
CA ILE A 124 -12.88 -2.87 -14.25
C ILE A 124 -12.18 -1.51 -14.22
N LEU A 125 -11.01 -1.39 -14.85
CA LEU A 125 -10.23 -0.14 -14.90
C LEU A 125 -10.83 0.92 -15.83
N ASP A 126 -11.56 0.51 -16.88
CA ASP A 126 -12.15 1.45 -17.83
C ASP A 126 -13.12 2.41 -17.14
N GLY A 127 -12.90 3.72 -17.31
CA GLY A 127 -13.68 4.79 -16.68
C GLY A 127 -13.51 4.92 -15.16
N ALA A 128 -12.52 4.25 -14.55
CA ALA A 128 -12.15 4.49 -13.15
C ALA A 128 -11.41 5.82 -13.00
N THR A 129 -11.58 6.47 -11.84
CA THR A 129 -10.78 7.64 -11.44
C THR A 129 -9.56 7.15 -10.71
N ALA A 130 -8.38 7.47 -11.25
CA ALA A 130 -7.10 7.01 -10.70
C ALA A 130 -6.55 7.97 -9.63
N GLU A 131 -5.67 7.43 -8.78
CA GLU A 131 -4.80 8.13 -7.82
C GLU A 131 -5.55 9.16 -6.97
N MET A 132 -6.41 8.65 -6.08
CA MET A 132 -7.27 9.48 -5.24
C MET A 132 -6.72 9.59 -3.80
N PRO A 133 -5.93 10.63 -3.48
CA PRO A 133 -5.51 10.89 -2.12
C PRO A 133 -6.61 11.60 -1.33
N PHE A 134 -6.80 11.24 -0.07
CA PHE A 134 -7.64 11.96 0.87
C PHE A 134 -7.29 11.63 2.32
N THR A 135 -7.77 12.48 3.22
CA THR A 135 -7.63 12.31 4.67
C THR A 135 -9.01 12.35 5.33
N TRP A 136 -9.13 11.65 6.45
CA TRP A 136 -10.31 11.72 7.32
C TRP A 136 -9.90 11.59 8.77
N VAL A 137 -10.80 11.94 9.67
CA VAL A 137 -10.64 11.70 11.09
C VAL A 137 -11.45 10.48 11.47
N ASP A 138 -10.81 9.47 12.06
CA ASP A 138 -11.51 8.30 12.59
C ASP A 138 -12.50 8.74 13.67
N GLN A 139 -13.73 8.23 13.61
CA GLN A 139 -14.82 8.76 14.45
C GLN A 139 -14.72 8.33 15.91
N GLU A 140 -14.08 7.20 16.19
CA GLU A 140 -13.99 6.64 17.54
C GLU A 140 -12.74 7.16 18.25
N THR A 141 -11.61 7.15 17.57
CA THR A 141 -10.31 7.49 18.16
C THR A 141 -9.85 8.93 17.91
N HIS A 142 -10.51 9.63 16.99
CA HIS A 142 -10.11 10.95 16.51
C HIS A 142 -8.72 11.00 15.86
N LEU A 143 -8.11 9.86 15.54
CA LEU A 143 -6.86 9.82 14.79
C LEU A 143 -7.07 10.33 13.36
N LEU A 144 -6.14 11.15 12.90
CA LEU A 144 -6.07 11.52 11.49
C LEU A 144 -5.60 10.31 10.68
N CYS A 145 -6.39 9.93 9.70
CA CYS A 145 -6.12 8.84 8.77
C CYS A 145 -5.91 9.37 7.36
N LYS A 146 -5.16 8.64 6.53
CA LYS A 146 -4.95 8.97 5.13
C LYS A 146 -4.99 7.73 4.25
N ALA A 147 -5.52 7.88 3.04
CA ALA A 147 -5.50 6.87 1.99
C ALA A 147 -5.19 7.52 0.64
N LYS A 148 -4.48 6.79 -0.21
CA LYS A 148 -4.33 7.06 -1.63
C LYS A 148 -4.81 5.81 -2.35
N LEU A 149 -6.00 5.88 -2.92
CA LEU A 149 -6.61 4.77 -3.63
C LEU A 149 -6.07 4.74 -5.05
N ASP A 150 -5.64 3.58 -5.52
CA ASP A 150 -5.11 3.42 -6.87
C ASP A 150 -6.16 3.78 -7.93
N ALA A 151 -7.37 3.23 -7.82
CA ALA A 151 -8.49 3.64 -8.66
C ALA A 151 -9.84 3.40 -7.99
N VAL A 152 -10.80 4.23 -8.32
CA VAL A 152 -12.19 4.13 -7.85
C VAL A 152 -13.14 4.26 -9.04
N LYS A 153 -14.12 3.37 -9.11
CA LYS A 153 -15.15 3.38 -10.16
C LYS A 153 -16.53 3.40 -9.54
N ARG A 154 -17.37 4.36 -9.96
CA ARG A 154 -18.79 4.35 -9.62
C ARG A 154 -19.54 3.51 -10.65
N THR A 155 -20.29 2.53 -10.18
CA THR A 155 -21.11 1.64 -11.00
C THR A 155 -22.59 1.79 -10.62
N ARG A 156 -23.47 1.08 -11.31
CA ARG A 156 -24.91 1.03 -10.95
C ARG A 156 -25.14 0.34 -9.59
N ASN A 157 -24.22 -0.53 -9.17
CA ASN A 157 -24.33 -1.31 -7.94
C ASN A 157 -23.64 -0.64 -6.74
N GLY A 158 -22.96 0.48 -6.95
CA GLY A 158 -22.21 1.19 -5.92
C GLY A 158 -20.77 1.50 -6.34
N ILE A 159 -19.93 1.75 -5.36
CA ILE A 159 -18.53 2.10 -5.55
C ILE A 159 -17.68 0.83 -5.60
N VAL A 160 -16.82 0.71 -6.60
CA VAL A 160 -15.77 -0.33 -6.70
C VAL A 160 -14.42 0.33 -6.46
N VAL A 161 -13.64 -0.21 -5.52
CA VAL A 161 -12.24 0.17 -5.30
C VAL A 161 -11.35 -0.84 -6.01
N ILE A 162 -10.36 -0.34 -6.72
CA ILE A 162 -9.42 -1.17 -7.47
C ILE A 162 -8.02 -0.84 -6.96
N ASP A 163 -7.25 -1.87 -6.64
CA ASP A 163 -5.89 -1.77 -6.15
C ASP A 163 -4.98 -2.65 -7.02
N TYR A 164 -4.01 -2.02 -7.69
CA TYR A 164 -3.08 -2.72 -8.57
C TYR A 164 -1.86 -3.18 -7.80
N LYS A 165 -1.50 -4.44 -7.93
CA LYS A 165 -0.34 -5.03 -7.26
C LYS A 165 0.59 -5.74 -8.21
N THR A 166 1.88 -5.50 -8.08
CA THR A 166 2.91 -6.32 -8.71
C THR A 166 3.53 -7.26 -7.69
N SER A 167 3.69 -8.52 -8.04
CA SER A 167 4.23 -9.55 -7.14
C SER A 167 5.04 -10.59 -7.89
N SER A 168 6.10 -11.08 -7.26
CA SER A 168 6.81 -12.27 -7.73
C SER A 168 6.16 -13.59 -7.28
N ASP A 169 5.08 -13.54 -6.49
CA ASP A 169 4.43 -14.72 -5.92
C ASP A 169 2.92 -14.49 -5.76
N ILE A 170 2.20 -14.64 -6.88
CA ILE A 170 0.73 -14.50 -6.90
C ILE A 170 0.06 -15.60 -6.08
N ASP A 171 0.58 -16.83 -6.16
CA ASP A 171 0.01 -17.97 -5.44
C ASP A 171 0.03 -17.76 -3.93
N SER A 172 1.11 -17.20 -3.39
CA SER A 172 1.15 -16.83 -1.96
C SER A 172 0.12 -15.75 -1.61
N ILE A 173 -0.15 -14.81 -2.50
CA ILE A 173 -1.18 -13.78 -2.26
C ILE A 173 -2.57 -14.42 -2.17
N LEU A 174 -2.89 -15.32 -3.10
CA LEU A 174 -4.21 -15.94 -3.17
C LEU A 174 -4.47 -16.94 -2.04
N ASN A 175 -3.46 -17.73 -1.68
CA ASN A 175 -3.61 -18.82 -0.71
C ASN A 175 -3.25 -18.40 0.74
N TRP A 176 -2.48 -17.33 0.92
CA TRP A 176 -2.02 -16.84 2.21
C TRP A 176 -2.13 -15.30 2.28
N PRO A 177 -3.33 -14.73 2.07
CA PRO A 177 -3.51 -13.28 1.99
C PRO A 177 -3.09 -12.55 3.27
N GLN A 178 -3.14 -13.24 4.43
CA GLN A 178 -2.67 -12.73 5.71
C GLN A 178 -1.16 -12.46 5.73
N LYS A 179 -0.35 -13.13 4.90
CA LYS A 179 1.10 -12.89 4.83
C LYS A 179 1.45 -11.47 4.37
N LEU A 180 0.67 -10.93 3.43
CA LEU A 180 0.82 -9.58 2.90
C LEU A 180 -0.26 -8.61 3.42
N GLN A 181 -1.19 -9.13 4.24
CA GLN A 181 -2.22 -8.37 4.93
C GLN A 181 -3.08 -7.51 3.99
N TYR A 182 -3.39 -8.05 2.81
CA TYR A 182 -4.25 -7.37 1.83
C TYR A 182 -5.69 -7.18 2.32
N PRO A 183 -6.30 -8.13 3.08
CA PRO A 183 -7.61 -7.88 3.67
C PRO A 183 -7.64 -6.66 4.60
N LEU A 184 -6.58 -6.41 5.39
CA LEU A 184 -6.50 -5.22 6.26
C LEU A 184 -6.41 -3.93 5.43
N GLN A 185 -5.68 -3.95 4.31
CA GLN A 185 -5.63 -2.81 3.39
C GLN A 185 -6.99 -2.54 2.76
N ALA A 186 -7.67 -3.58 2.30
CA ALA A 186 -9.00 -3.48 1.70
C ALA A 186 -10.00 -2.86 2.69
N GLU A 187 -10.01 -3.33 3.94
CA GLU A 187 -10.89 -2.79 4.99
C GLU A 187 -10.55 -1.33 5.32
N PHE A 188 -9.27 -0.99 5.48
CA PHE A 188 -8.87 0.38 5.78
C PHE A 188 -9.29 1.34 4.65
N TYR A 189 -9.15 0.92 3.40
CA TYR A 189 -9.59 1.70 2.24
C TYR A 189 -11.12 1.74 2.10
N ALA A 190 -11.83 0.68 2.50
CA ALA A 190 -13.29 0.70 2.54
C ALA A 190 -13.82 1.74 3.53
N ARG A 191 -13.21 1.88 4.72
CA ARG A 191 -13.51 2.97 5.68
C ARG A 191 -13.27 4.35 5.08
N ALA A 192 -12.17 4.48 4.38
CA ALA A 192 -11.82 5.71 3.69
C ALA A 192 -12.91 6.11 2.66
N VAL A 193 -13.39 5.17 1.86
CA VAL A 193 -14.49 5.37 0.89
C VAL A 193 -15.79 5.73 1.61
N GLU A 194 -16.13 5.02 2.67
CA GLU A 194 -17.32 5.30 3.48
C GLU A 194 -17.32 6.72 4.06
N GLN A 195 -16.18 7.17 4.59
CA GLN A 195 -16.02 8.54 5.09
C GLN A 195 -16.16 9.59 3.98
N LYS A 196 -15.70 9.30 2.78
CA LYS A 196 -15.74 10.24 1.67
C LYS A 196 -17.08 10.31 0.98
N TYR A 197 -17.72 9.17 0.78
CA TYR A 197 -18.91 9.06 -0.09
C TYR A 197 -20.20 8.76 0.68
N GLY A 198 -20.11 8.47 2.00
CA GLY A 198 -21.26 8.10 2.84
C GLY A 198 -21.74 6.66 2.63
N GLU A 199 -21.03 5.87 1.83
CA GLU A 199 -21.36 4.47 1.57
C GLU A 199 -20.06 3.64 1.47
N ARG A 200 -20.11 2.39 1.94
CA ARG A 200 -19.01 1.45 1.76
C ARG A 200 -18.90 1.03 0.30
N PRO A 201 -17.70 0.68 -0.19
CA PRO A 201 -17.59 0.09 -1.51
C PRO A 201 -18.41 -1.20 -1.58
N CYS A 202 -19.10 -1.40 -2.69
CA CYS A 202 -19.81 -2.66 -2.94
C CYS A 202 -18.83 -3.78 -3.33
N GLU A 203 -17.63 -3.42 -3.77
CA GLU A 203 -16.60 -4.37 -4.15
C GLU A 203 -15.21 -3.75 -3.97
N PHE A 204 -14.25 -4.56 -3.48
CA PHE A 204 -12.82 -4.24 -3.47
C PHE A 204 -12.07 -5.29 -4.29
N VAL A 205 -11.38 -4.83 -5.34
CA VAL A 205 -10.75 -5.69 -6.33
C VAL A 205 -9.25 -5.44 -6.35
N PHE A 206 -8.48 -6.51 -6.22
CA PHE A 206 -7.06 -6.52 -6.50
C PHE A 206 -6.80 -6.95 -7.94
N VAL A 207 -6.10 -6.13 -8.72
CA VAL A 207 -5.51 -6.52 -10.00
C VAL A 207 -4.05 -6.85 -9.73
N ILE A 208 -3.74 -8.15 -9.68
CA ILE A 208 -2.42 -8.66 -9.29
C ILE A 208 -1.69 -9.15 -10.53
N GLN A 209 -0.47 -8.66 -10.73
CA GLN A 209 0.33 -9.02 -11.89
C GLN A 209 1.69 -9.57 -11.49
N SER A 210 2.16 -10.60 -12.19
CA SER A 210 3.50 -11.12 -11.98
C SER A 210 4.56 -10.10 -12.40
N ASN A 211 5.53 -9.88 -11.52
CA ASN A 211 6.73 -9.09 -11.83
C ASN A 211 7.97 -9.97 -12.00
N LYS A 212 7.80 -11.29 -12.21
CA LYS A 212 8.93 -12.15 -12.60
C LYS A 212 9.25 -11.94 -14.07
N PRO A 213 10.54 -11.88 -14.43
CA PRO A 213 10.94 -11.86 -15.83
C PRO A 213 10.41 -13.07 -16.58
N GLY A 214 9.74 -12.85 -17.71
CA GLY A 214 9.12 -13.89 -18.55
C GLY A 214 7.71 -14.30 -18.13
N GLU A 215 7.12 -13.62 -17.13
CA GLU A 215 5.74 -13.82 -16.67
C GLU A 215 4.93 -12.52 -16.75
N GLU A 216 5.31 -11.59 -17.60
CA GLU A 216 4.70 -10.26 -17.70
C GLU A 216 3.23 -10.29 -18.12
N ASP A 217 2.79 -11.38 -18.74
CA ASP A 217 1.43 -11.61 -19.20
C ASP A 217 0.51 -12.25 -18.13
N ILE A 218 1.06 -12.65 -16.98
CA ILE A 218 0.27 -13.26 -15.90
C ILE A 218 -0.42 -12.17 -15.08
N VAL A 219 -1.74 -12.08 -15.25
CA VAL A 219 -2.62 -11.14 -14.54
C VAL A 219 -3.72 -11.92 -13.85
N CYS A 220 -3.96 -11.63 -12.58
CA CYS A 220 -5.03 -12.20 -11.77
C CYS A 220 -5.91 -11.06 -11.23
N VAL A 221 -7.22 -11.27 -11.23
CA VAL A 221 -8.20 -10.38 -10.58
C VAL A 221 -8.79 -11.13 -9.39
N ALA A 222 -8.65 -10.58 -8.21
CA ALA A 222 -9.04 -11.24 -6.97
C ALA A 222 -9.77 -10.28 -6.02
N ASN A 223 -10.69 -10.82 -5.24
CA ASN A 223 -11.43 -10.13 -4.18
C ASN A 223 -11.10 -10.78 -2.84
N VAL A 224 -11.31 -10.05 -1.77
CA VAL A 224 -11.32 -10.62 -0.41
C VAL A 224 -12.68 -11.28 -0.18
N ASP A 225 -12.69 -12.54 0.27
CA ASP A 225 -13.93 -13.24 0.62
C ASP A 225 -14.61 -12.60 1.83
N TYR A 226 -15.91 -12.92 2.04
CA TYR A 226 -16.72 -12.30 3.07
C TYR A 226 -16.17 -12.55 4.49
N GLU A 227 -15.76 -13.78 4.80
CA GLU A 227 -15.25 -14.10 6.15
C GLU A 227 -13.94 -13.34 6.44
N SER A 228 -13.05 -13.26 5.47
CA SER A 228 -11.82 -12.47 5.58
C SER A 228 -12.09 -10.97 5.70
N GLN A 229 -13.16 -10.44 5.08
CA GLN A 229 -13.56 -9.04 5.26
C GLN A 229 -14.05 -8.77 6.68
N GLU A 230 -14.87 -9.65 7.27
CA GLU A 230 -15.35 -9.51 8.65
C GLU A 230 -14.18 -9.56 9.65
N VAL A 231 -13.27 -10.53 9.50
CA VAL A 231 -12.05 -10.61 10.32
C VAL A 231 -11.20 -9.33 10.17
N ALA A 232 -11.01 -8.86 8.95
CA ALA A 232 -10.23 -7.64 8.71
C ALA A 232 -10.89 -6.41 9.34
N ARG A 233 -12.21 -6.32 9.36
CA ARG A 233 -12.95 -5.24 10.02
C ARG A 233 -12.66 -5.16 11.50
N ASP A 234 -12.72 -6.30 12.18
CA ASP A 234 -12.46 -6.40 13.63
C ASP A 234 -10.99 -6.08 13.93
N VAL A 235 -10.07 -6.67 13.17
CA VAL A 235 -8.62 -6.45 13.33
C VAL A 235 -8.24 -4.98 13.11
N VAL A 236 -8.75 -4.35 12.05
CA VAL A 236 -8.45 -2.94 11.75
C VAL A 236 -9.02 -2.03 12.85
N SER A 237 -10.25 -2.28 13.34
CA SER A 237 -10.84 -1.52 14.46
C SER A 237 -9.97 -1.63 15.70
N HIS A 238 -9.60 -2.86 16.07
CA HIS A 238 -8.74 -3.13 17.22
C HIS A 238 -7.38 -2.45 17.10
N HIS A 239 -6.74 -2.54 15.95
CA HIS A 239 -5.43 -1.91 15.73
C HIS A 239 -5.48 -0.39 15.79
N ILE A 240 -6.51 0.25 15.22
CA ILE A 240 -6.67 1.71 15.32
C ILE A 240 -6.81 2.14 16.78
N GLN A 241 -7.62 1.41 17.56
CA GLN A 241 -7.80 1.69 18.99
C GLN A 241 -6.50 1.52 19.77
N GLU A 242 -5.81 0.38 19.63
CA GLU A 242 -4.55 0.13 20.32
C GLU A 242 -3.44 1.13 19.94
N ILE A 243 -3.36 1.50 18.66
CA ILE A 243 -2.42 2.53 18.20
C ILE A 243 -2.73 3.86 18.89
N ASN A 244 -4.00 4.25 18.95
CA ASN A 244 -4.43 5.48 19.63
C ASN A 244 -4.05 5.48 21.10
N ASP A 245 -4.34 4.40 21.81
CA ASP A 245 -4.05 4.28 23.24
C ASP A 245 -2.53 4.35 23.50
N LYS A 246 -1.73 3.68 22.68
CA LYS A 246 -0.27 3.71 22.76
C LYS A 246 0.31 5.09 22.41
N LEU A 247 -0.25 5.78 21.42
CA LEU A 247 0.17 7.14 21.07
C LEU A 247 -0.16 8.14 22.19
N ASN A 248 -1.33 8.03 22.81
CA ASN A 248 -1.70 8.85 23.95
C ASN A 248 -0.75 8.62 25.13
N LEU A 249 -0.49 7.35 25.48
CA LEU A 249 0.45 6.99 26.54
C LEU A 249 1.89 7.46 26.22
N TRP A 250 2.32 7.35 24.97
CA TRP A 250 3.60 7.88 24.53
C TRP A 250 3.71 9.41 24.70
N ASN A 251 2.66 10.13 24.30
CA ASN A 251 2.62 11.59 24.44
C ASN A 251 2.66 12.05 25.88
N GLU A 252 2.12 11.27 26.80
CA GLU A 252 2.14 11.55 28.24
C GLU A 252 3.47 11.19 28.92
N THR A 253 4.09 10.09 28.52
CA THR A 253 5.19 9.48 29.28
C THR A 253 6.53 9.48 28.56
N ALA A 254 6.53 9.53 27.23
CA ALA A 254 7.70 9.29 26.36
C ALA A 254 8.41 7.94 26.65
N ASP A 255 7.69 6.96 27.22
CA ASP A 255 8.26 5.65 27.55
C ASP A 255 8.45 4.80 26.29
N LYS A 256 9.72 4.56 25.93
CA LYS A 256 10.10 3.75 24.76
C LYS A 256 9.65 2.29 24.83
N ASN A 257 9.38 1.77 26.05
CA ASN A 257 8.93 0.39 26.25
C ASN A 257 7.52 0.14 25.68
N ILE A 258 6.70 1.19 25.50
CA ILE A 258 5.39 1.10 24.83
C ILE A 258 5.52 0.46 23.44
N TRP A 259 6.65 0.69 22.78
CA TRP A 259 6.96 0.24 21.42
C TRP A 259 8.00 -0.90 21.39
N ALA A 260 8.25 -1.57 22.50
CA ALA A 260 9.22 -2.66 22.54
C ALA A 260 8.80 -3.82 21.62
N ALA A 261 9.78 -4.41 20.92
CA ALA A 261 9.54 -5.56 20.03
C ALA A 261 9.13 -6.83 20.80
N TYR A 262 9.68 -6.99 21.99
CA TYR A 262 9.46 -8.15 22.86
C TYR A 262 9.42 -7.69 24.31
N PRO A 263 8.69 -8.38 25.19
CA PRO A 263 8.80 -8.19 26.63
C PRO A 263 10.21 -8.56 27.10
N GLU A 264 10.61 -8.08 28.29
CA GLU A 264 11.93 -8.38 28.87
C GLU A 264 12.22 -9.88 28.95
N ARG A 265 11.19 -10.70 29.10
CA ARG A 265 11.29 -12.15 29.16
C ARG A 265 10.22 -12.78 28.27
N CYS A 266 10.65 -13.66 27.37
CA CYS A 266 9.78 -14.45 26.49
C CYS A 266 9.89 -15.94 26.83
N GLU A 267 8.79 -16.66 26.70
CA GLU A 267 8.75 -18.11 26.79
C GLU A 267 8.67 -18.73 25.40
N MET A 268 9.54 -19.69 25.12
CA MET A 268 9.44 -20.52 23.92
C MET A 268 8.47 -21.67 24.18
N ARG A 269 7.47 -21.80 23.31
CA ARG A 269 6.48 -22.86 23.42
C ARG A 269 6.38 -23.63 22.10
N TYR A 270 6.30 -24.95 22.19
CA TYR A 270 5.98 -25.76 21.04
C TYR A 270 4.59 -25.40 20.52
N SER A 271 4.41 -25.47 19.20
CA SER A 271 3.08 -25.32 18.59
C SER A 271 2.14 -26.42 19.10
N ASN A 272 0.83 -26.15 19.08
CA ASN A 272 -0.21 -27.11 19.47
C ASN A 272 -0.10 -28.43 18.70
N TRP A 273 0.36 -28.40 17.45
CA TRP A 273 0.59 -29.59 16.64
C TRP A 273 1.68 -30.51 17.23
N TYR A 274 2.75 -29.97 17.84
CA TYR A 274 3.75 -30.74 18.54
C TYR A 274 3.31 -31.26 19.92
N ILE A 275 2.43 -30.49 20.61
CA ILE A 275 1.95 -30.84 21.95
C ILE A 275 0.89 -31.94 21.88
N GLN A 276 0.17 -32.06 20.78
CA GLN A 276 -0.90 -33.04 20.57
C GLN A 276 -0.43 -34.36 19.92
N ARG A 277 0.87 -34.54 19.66
CA ARG A 277 1.48 -35.80 19.22
C ARG A 277 1.77 -36.72 20.42
#